data_1ab068fc25c4ab4a32b033e6679a119c
#
_entry.id   1ab068fc25c4ab4a32b033e6679a119c
#
_cell.length_a   1.000
_cell.length_b   1.000
_cell.length_c   1.000
_cell.angle_alpha   90.00
_cell.angle_beta   90.00
_cell.angle_gamma   90.00
#
_symmetry.space_group_name_H-M   'P 1'
#
loop_
_entity.id
_entity.type
_entity.pdbx_description
1 polymer ?
#
loop_
_entity_poly.entity_id
_entity_poly.type
_entity_poly.pdbx_seq_one_letter_code
_entity_poly.pdbx_strand_id
1 'polypeptide(L)'
;MLSIDITDRQIKLVRGVHSGNKIRVQDADMRELSMGMVSNGYITDVPMVAAELNDIIKSKDIKEKDAIVSITSSSIVYKELLLDKPKSMKNPAIIEAMIQSDMNVSNEYNISFTIAGETEDEEKNKKIKVIATACPQRLVDGYVRLFSHIGLSLKAVN
;
A
#
# COMPACT_ATOMS: atom_id res chain seq x y z
N MET A 1 14.90 6.06 -6.07
CA MET A 1 13.66 5.29 -5.82
C MET A 1 12.50 6.01 -6.48
N LEU A 2 11.58 5.27 -7.07
CA LEU A 2 10.37 5.79 -7.68
C LEU A 2 9.20 5.75 -6.69
N SER A 3 8.39 6.79 -6.70
CA SER A 3 7.08 6.82 -6.04
C SER A 3 6.01 6.91 -7.12
N ILE A 4 5.11 5.94 -7.13
CA ILE A 4 4.08 5.80 -8.16
C ILE A 4 2.71 5.79 -7.48
N ASP A 5 1.78 6.57 -8.02
CA ASP A 5 0.38 6.60 -7.61
C ASP A 5 -0.47 6.19 -8.82
N ILE A 6 -1.28 5.15 -8.66
CA ILE A 6 -2.14 4.64 -9.73
C ILE A 6 -3.59 4.69 -9.25
N THR A 7 -4.39 5.42 -9.98
CA THR A 7 -5.82 5.54 -9.78
C THR A 7 -6.59 5.02 -10.99
N ASP A 8 -7.90 4.97 -10.92
CA ASP A 8 -8.75 4.53 -12.04
C ASP A 8 -8.60 5.39 -13.31
N ARG A 9 -8.00 6.60 -13.19
CA ARG A 9 -7.93 7.57 -14.29
C ARG A 9 -6.53 7.99 -14.66
N GLN A 10 -5.54 7.79 -13.80
CA GLN A 10 -4.20 8.34 -14.04
C GLN A 10 -3.11 7.60 -13.28
N ILE A 11 -1.92 7.64 -13.87
CA ILE A 11 -0.67 7.28 -13.23
C ILE A 11 0.09 8.56 -12.94
N LYS A 12 0.62 8.70 -11.73
CA LYS A 12 1.60 9.73 -11.38
C LYS A 12 2.88 9.04 -10.97
N LEU A 13 4.00 9.53 -11.47
CA LEU A 13 5.32 9.02 -11.14
C LEU A 13 6.21 10.18 -10.70
N VAL A 14 6.89 9.99 -9.57
CA VAL A 14 7.90 10.92 -9.06
C VAL A 14 9.19 10.16 -8.82
N ARG A 15 10.30 10.71 -9.35
CA ARG A 15 11.66 10.30 -9.03
C ARG A 15 12.28 11.28 -8.06
N GLY A 16 12.70 10.81 -6.91
CA GLY A 16 13.32 11.63 -5.89
C GLY A 16 14.51 10.96 -5.22
N VAL A 17 15.41 11.79 -4.69
CA VAL A 17 16.56 11.37 -3.89
C VAL A 17 16.54 12.05 -2.53
N HIS A 18 16.89 11.28 -1.51
CA HIS A 18 17.13 11.81 -0.17
C HIS A 18 18.46 12.60 -0.13
N SER A 19 18.42 13.79 0.44
CA SER A 19 19.59 14.63 0.66
C SER A 19 19.49 15.24 2.07
N GLY A 20 20.02 14.54 3.06
CA GLY A 20 19.82 14.89 4.48
C GLY A 20 18.33 14.84 4.86
N ASN A 21 17.80 15.93 5.42
CA ASN A 21 16.38 16.06 5.79
C ASN A 21 15.48 16.57 4.65
N LYS A 22 15.97 16.57 3.41
CA LYS A 22 15.24 17.07 2.25
C LYS A 22 15.09 15.96 1.22
N ILE A 23 13.96 16.00 0.50
CA ILE A 23 13.75 15.20 -0.70
C ILE A 23 13.90 16.14 -1.89
N ARG A 24 14.82 15.81 -2.80
CA ARG A 24 14.96 16.51 -4.07
C ARG A 24 14.26 15.73 -5.16
N VAL A 25 13.21 16.31 -5.71
CA VAL A 25 12.52 15.76 -6.90
C VAL A 25 13.43 15.99 -8.10
N GLN A 26 13.66 14.93 -8.87
CA GLN A 26 14.45 14.94 -10.10
C GLN A 26 13.55 14.94 -11.32
N ASP A 27 12.51 14.11 -11.28
CA ASP A 27 11.51 14.01 -12.33
C ASP A 27 10.12 13.82 -11.73
N ALA A 28 9.13 14.30 -12.46
CA ALA A 28 7.72 14.02 -12.23
C ALA A 28 7.01 13.89 -13.58
N ASP A 29 6.06 12.97 -13.66
CA ASP A 29 5.20 12.80 -14.82
C ASP A 29 3.81 12.33 -14.41
N MET A 30 2.83 12.58 -15.26
CA MET A 30 1.45 12.15 -15.09
C MET A 30 0.90 11.69 -16.43
N ARG A 31 0.21 10.54 -16.45
CA ARG A 31 -0.47 9.99 -17.61
C ARG A 31 -1.92 9.68 -17.29
N GLU A 32 -2.81 10.06 -18.19
CA GLU A 32 -4.19 9.61 -18.13
C GLU A 32 -4.30 8.16 -18.59
N LEU A 33 -5.14 7.39 -17.90
CA LEU A 33 -5.46 6.01 -18.24
C LEU A 33 -6.80 5.95 -18.98
N SER A 34 -6.87 5.10 -19.98
CA SER A 34 -8.14 4.77 -20.63
C SER A 34 -9.07 4.06 -19.65
N MET A 35 -10.37 4.28 -19.83
CA MET A 35 -11.38 3.63 -18.99
C MET A 35 -11.22 2.10 -19.03
N GLY A 36 -11.34 1.49 -17.85
CA GLY A 36 -11.29 0.04 -17.73
C GLY A 36 -9.88 -0.55 -17.54
N MET A 37 -8.80 0.22 -17.62
CA MET A 37 -7.46 -0.27 -17.28
C MET A 37 -7.27 -0.52 -15.78
N VAL A 38 -7.88 0.33 -14.98
CA VAL A 38 -7.93 0.22 -13.52
C VAL A 38 -9.38 0.48 -13.09
N SER A 39 -9.87 -0.29 -12.14
CA SER A 39 -11.23 -0.12 -11.61
C SER A 39 -11.23 -0.32 -10.10
N ASN A 40 -11.64 0.72 -9.38
CA ASN A 40 -11.60 0.76 -7.91
C ASN A 40 -10.23 0.32 -7.37
N GLY A 41 -9.15 0.79 -8.00
CA GLY A 41 -7.78 0.46 -7.67
C GLY A 41 -7.28 -0.89 -8.16
N TYR A 42 -8.13 -1.80 -8.62
CA TYR A 42 -7.71 -3.08 -9.20
C TYR A 42 -7.18 -2.89 -10.61
N ILE A 43 -5.97 -3.39 -10.87
CA ILE A 43 -5.40 -3.44 -12.22
C ILE A 43 -6.17 -4.50 -13.03
N THR A 44 -6.94 -4.07 -14.01
CA THR A 44 -7.76 -4.94 -14.85
C THR A 44 -7.06 -5.32 -16.15
N ASP A 45 -6.18 -4.45 -16.64
CA ASP A 45 -5.36 -4.68 -17.84
C ASP A 45 -3.89 -4.40 -17.54
N VAL A 46 -3.17 -5.43 -17.06
CA VAL A 46 -1.75 -5.32 -16.71
C VAL A 46 -0.88 -4.91 -17.91
N PRO A 47 -1.01 -5.49 -19.12
CA PRO A 47 -0.23 -5.08 -20.29
C PRO A 47 -0.38 -3.60 -20.66
N MET A 48 -1.60 -3.09 -20.63
CA MET A 48 -1.86 -1.69 -21.00
C MET A 48 -1.30 -0.72 -19.95
N VAL A 49 -1.53 -0.97 -18.66
CA VAL A 49 -0.96 -0.13 -17.59
C VAL A 49 0.58 -0.20 -17.59
N ALA A 50 1.14 -1.38 -17.88
CA ALA A 50 2.58 -1.58 -18.00
C ALA A 50 3.17 -0.78 -19.17
N ALA A 51 2.47 -0.71 -20.30
CA ALA A 51 2.89 0.09 -21.46
C ALA A 51 3.00 1.58 -21.11
N GLU A 52 1.97 2.14 -20.45
CA GLU A 52 1.98 3.54 -20.01
C GLU A 52 3.13 3.84 -19.02
N LEU A 53 3.34 2.96 -18.04
CA LEU A 53 4.46 3.10 -17.11
C LEU A 53 5.83 3.01 -17.81
N ASN A 54 5.99 2.06 -18.72
CA ASN A 54 7.23 1.91 -19.50
C ASN A 54 7.51 3.14 -20.37
N ASP A 55 6.49 3.76 -20.94
CA ASP A 55 6.64 4.97 -21.73
C ASP A 55 7.12 6.14 -20.88
N ILE A 56 6.58 6.33 -19.68
CA ILE A 56 7.09 7.33 -18.73
C ILE A 56 8.56 7.05 -18.39
N ILE A 57 8.88 5.81 -18.01
CA ILE A 57 10.23 5.41 -17.60
C ILE A 57 11.24 5.65 -18.73
N LYS A 58 10.89 5.29 -19.96
CA LYS A 58 11.76 5.47 -21.13
C LYS A 58 11.90 6.93 -21.50
N SER A 59 10.82 7.70 -21.54
CA SER A 59 10.82 9.12 -21.93
C SER A 59 11.67 9.99 -21.00
N LYS A 60 11.77 9.61 -19.72
CA LYS A 60 12.57 10.30 -18.70
C LYS A 60 13.94 9.66 -18.47
N ASP A 61 14.33 8.66 -19.24
CA ASP A 61 15.59 7.89 -19.07
C ASP A 61 15.81 7.43 -17.61
N ILE A 62 14.74 6.94 -16.97
CA ILE A 62 14.77 6.48 -15.58
C ILE A 62 15.48 5.15 -15.50
N LYS A 63 16.50 5.07 -14.64
CA LYS A 63 17.33 3.86 -14.45
C LYS A 63 17.02 3.13 -13.14
N GLU A 64 16.27 3.77 -12.24
CA GLU A 64 15.89 3.19 -10.96
C GLU A 64 15.06 1.93 -11.15
N LYS A 65 15.34 0.93 -10.31
CA LYS A 65 14.63 -0.36 -10.31
C LYS A 65 13.72 -0.55 -9.10
N ASP A 66 13.93 0.25 -8.06
CA ASP A 66 13.14 0.18 -6.84
C ASP A 66 12.00 1.21 -6.88
N ALA A 67 10.80 0.74 -6.58
CA ALA A 67 9.59 1.55 -6.55
C ALA A 67 8.74 1.28 -5.30
N ILE A 68 8.00 2.30 -4.89
CA ILE A 68 6.86 2.20 -3.97
C ILE A 68 5.61 2.64 -4.72
N VAL A 69 4.48 2.06 -4.39
CA VAL A 69 3.19 2.44 -4.98
C VAL A 69 2.18 2.83 -3.91
N SER A 70 1.43 3.89 -4.19
CA SER A 70 0.23 4.26 -3.45
C SER A 70 -1.00 3.80 -4.22
N ILE A 71 -1.93 3.19 -3.50
CA ILE A 71 -3.20 2.71 -4.07
C ILE A 71 -4.38 3.26 -3.28
N THR A 72 -5.48 3.48 -3.98
CA THR A 72 -6.74 3.88 -3.38
C THR A 72 -7.84 2.95 -3.87
N SER A 73 -8.59 2.36 -2.94
CA SER A 73 -9.71 1.47 -3.24
C SER A 73 -10.74 1.52 -2.14
N SER A 74 -12.01 1.50 -2.47
CA SER A 74 -13.10 1.36 -1.49
C SER A 74 -13.14 -0.03 -0.84
N SER A 75 -12.36 -0.99 -1.37
CA SER A 75 -12.22 -2.33 -0.78
C SER A 75 -11.22 -2.37 0.39
N ILE A 76 -10.44 -1.31 0.60
CA ILE A 76 -9.52 -1.21 1.73
C ILE A 76 -10.29 -0.71 2.94
N VAL A 77 -10.20 -1.42 4.04
CA VAL A 77 -10.89 -1.09 5.29
C VAL A 77 -9.88 -0.52 6.28
N TYR A 78 -10.20 0.64 6.83
CA TYR A 78 -9.44 1.29 7.89
C TYR A 78 -10.27 1.29 9.17
N LYS A 79 -9.66 0.92 10.29
CA LYS A 79 -10.36 0.90 11.58
C LYS A 79 -9.42 1.24 12.73
N GLU A 80 -9.90 2.07 13.65
CA GLU A 80 -9.29 2.24 14.96
C GLU A 80 -9.90 1.21 15.91
N LEU A 81 -9.06 0.44 16.58
CA LEU A 81 -9.45 -0.67 17.44
C LEU A 81 -8.89 -0.48 18.84
N LEU A 82 -9.65 -0.94 19.82
CA LEU A 82 -9.22 -1.07 21.19
C LEU A 82 -9.16 -2.55 21.55
N LEU A 83 -7.97 -3.12 21.52
CA LEU A 83 -7.74 -4.56 21.73
C LEU A 83 -7.18 -4.83 23.12
N ASP A 84 -7.44 -6.03 23.64
CA ASP A 84 -6.75 -6.49 24.83
C ASP A 84 -5.24 -6.53 24.61
N LYS A 85 -4.47 -6.01 25.58
CA LYS A 85 -3.01 -6.07 25.47
C LYS A 85 -2.54 -7.52 25.60
N PRO A 86 -1.93 -8.11 24.56
CA PRO A 86 -1.44 -9.47 24.65
C PRO A 86 -0.27 -9.57 25.63
N LYS A 87 -0.12 -10.74 26.27
CA LYS A 87 0.99 -11.02 27.21
C LYS A 87 2.37 -10.80 26.58
N SER A 88 2.49 -10.97 25.27
CA SER A 88 3.70 -10.73 24.51
C SER A 88 3.42 -9.86 23.30
N MET A 89 4.03 -8.68 23.25
CA MET A 89 4.01 -7.76 22.10
C MET A 89 5.05 -8.11 21.03
N LYS A 90 5.88 -9.14 21.27
CA LYS A 90 6.99 -9.51 20.37
C LYS A 90 6.52 -10.27 19.12
N ASN A 91 5.32 -10.83 19.16
CA ASN A 91 4.77 -11.58 18.04
C ASN A 91 3.63 -10.78 17.38
N PRO A 92 3.86 -10.09 16.25
CA PRO A 92 2.84 -9.31 15.56
C PRO A 92 1.66 -10.17 15.08
N ALA A 93 1.86 -11.46 14.79
CA ALA A 93 0.81 -12.34 14.32
C ALA A 93 -0.35 -12.51 15.33
N ILE A 94 -0.08 -12.34 16.65
CA ILE A 94 -1.14 -12.37 17.66
C ILE A 94 -2.06 -11.15 17.48
N ILE A 95 -1.47 -9.97 17.29
CA ILE A 95 -2.22 -8.73 17.11
C ILE A 95 -2.97 -8.77 15.78
N GLU A 96 -2.33 -9.27 14.72
CA GLU A 96 -2.97 -9.45 13.40
C GLU A 96 -4.21 -10.35 13.50
N ALA A 97 -4.12 -11.47 14.21
CA ALA A 97 -5.26 -12.37 14.42
C ALA A 97 -6.40 -11.70 15.21
N MET A 98 -6.06 -10.90 16.24
CA MET A 98 -7.06 -10.12 16.99
C MET A 98 -7.73 -9.07 16.09
N ILE A 99 -6.95 -8.35 15.29
CA ILE A 99 -7.46 -7.36 14.31
C ILE A 99 -8.38 -8.05 13.30
N GLN A 100 -7.94 -9.17 12.73
CA GLN A 100 -8.71 -9.93 11.74
C GLN A 100 -10.08 -10.36 12.30
N SER A 101 -10.09 -10.85 13.56
CA SER A 101 -11.30 -11.23 14.25
C SER A 101 -12.22 -10.04 14.51
N ASP A 102 -11.68 -8.90 15.00
CA ASP A 102 -12.46 -7.70 15.31
C ASP A 102 -13.02 -7.00 14.06
N MET A 103 -12.23 -6.97 12.98
CA MET A 103 -12.65 -6.43 11.69
C MET A 103 -13.59 -7.37 10.92
N ASN A 104 -13.72 -8.62 11.35
CA ASN A 104 -14.48 -9.68 10.68
C ASN A 104 -14.11 -9.84 9.20
N VAL A 105 -12.80 -9.84 8.91
CA VAL A 105 -12.26 -10.03 7.56
C VAL A 105 -11.70 -11.45 7.40
N SER A 106 -11.73 -11.97 6.16
CA SER A 106 -11.20 -13.30 5.84
C SER A 106 -9.67 -13.33 5.73
N ASN A 107 -9.11 -14.53 5.61
CA ASN A 107 -7.67 -14.75 5.37
C ASN A 107 -7.19 -14.22 4.00
N GLU A 108 -8.11 -13.76 3.15
CA GLU A 108 -7.77 -13.15 1.86
C GLU A 108 -7.41 -11.66 1.98
N TYR A 109 -7.34 -11.13 3.21
CA TYR A 109 -6.92 -9.77 3.48
C TYR A 109 -5.53 -9.73 4.12
N ASN A 110 -4.68 -8.87 3.58
CA ASN A 110 -3.43 -8.48 4.22
C ASN A 110 -3.74 -7.46 5.32
N ILE A 111 -3.28 -7.74 6.54
CA ILE A 111 -3.44 -6.84 7.67
C ILE A 111 -2.16 -6.03 7.85
N SER A 112 -2.31 -4.74 8.03
CA SER A 112 -1.24 -3.84 8.48
C SER A 112 -1.75 -3.03 9.66
N PHE A 113 -0.89 -2.73 10.63
CA PHE A 113 -1.32 -1.97 11.79
C PHE A 113 -0.19 -1.15 12.42
N THR A 114 -0.60 -0.15 13.17
CA THR A 114 0.27 0.65 14.04
C THR A 114 -0.34 0.74 15.42
N ILE A 115 0.46 0.51 16.45
CA ILE A 115 0.03 0.71 17.84
C ILE A 115 0.15 2.20 18.14
N ALA A 116 -0.99 2.85 18.33
CA ALA A 116 -1.07 4.28 18.60
C ALA A 116 -0.89 4.63 20.09
N GLY A 117 -1.04 3.65 20.99
CA GLY A 117 -0.87 3.85 22.43
C GLY A 117 -1.41 2.70 23.27
N GLU A 118 -1.24 2.85 24.56
CA GLU A 118 -1.76 1.93 25.58
C GLU A 118 -2.76 2.68 26.48
N THR A 119 -3.75 1.97 26.98
CA THR A 119 -4.75 2.51 27.93
C THR A 119 -5.25 1.40 28.83
N GLU A 120 -6.12 1.73 29.75
CA GLU A 120 -6.86 0.79 30.60
C GLU A 120 -8.37 1.01 30.41
N ASP A 121 -9.13 -0.08 30.47
CA ASP A 121 -10.58 0.00 30.52
C ASP A 121 -11.10 0.31 31.95
N GLU A 122 -12.41 0.39 32.11
CA GLU A 122 -13.06 0.70 33.39
C GLU A 122 -12.74 -0.34 34.48
N GLU A 123 -12.42 -1.59 34.07
CA GLU A 123 -12.04 -2.69 34.96
C GLU A 123 -10.53 -2.77 35.19
N LYS A 124 -9.75 -1.78 34.72
CA LYS A 124 -8.28 -1.71 34.79
C LYS A 124 -7.56 -2.81 33.96
N ASN A 125 -8.24 -3.41 32.99
CA ASN A 125 -7.58 -4.29 32.04
C ASN A 125 -6.75 -3.46 31.05
N LYS A 126 -5.54 -3.92 30.79
CA LYS A 126 -4.64 -3.23 29.85
C LYS A 126 -5.10 -3.43 28.42
N LYS A 127 -5.26 -2.33 27.70
CA LYS A 127 -5.66 -2.27 26.29
C LYS A 127 -4.60 -1.60 25.43
N ILE A 128 -4.59 -1.93 24.16
CA ILE A 128 -3.80 -1.23 23.14
C ILE A 128 -4.75 -0.56 22.14
N LYS A 129 -4.44 0.69 21.78
CA LYS A 129 -5.08 1.38 20.67
C LYS A 129 -4.33 1.05 19.39
N VAL A 130 -5.04 0.55 18.39
CA VAL A 130 -4.45 0.09 17.13
C VAL A 130 -5.15 0.79 15.98
N ILE A 131 -4.37 1.37 15.07
CA ILE A 131 -4.86 1.81 13.76
C ILE A 131 -4.56 0.67 12.80
N ALA A 132 -5.60 0.03 12.29
CA ALA A 132 -5.50 -1.14 11.43
C ALA A 132 -6.01 -0.85 10.02
N THR A 133 -5.38 -1.50 9.06
CA THR A 133 -5.77 -1.51 7.64
C THR A 133 -5.89 -2.96 7.20
N ALA A 134 -7.01 -3.29 6.57
CA ALA A 134 -7.22 -4.57 5.89
C ALA A 134 -7.34 -4.33 4.39
N CYS A 135 -6.42 -4.90 3.62
CA CYS A 135 -6.34 -4.75 2.16
C CYS A 135 -6.53 -6.10 1.49
N PRO A 136 -7.47 -6.27 0.52
CA PRO A 136 -7.63 -7.52 -0.19
C PRO A 136 -6.32 -7.97 -0.84
N GLN A 137 -5.92 -9.23 -0.62
CA GLN A 137 -4.68 -9.78 -1.16
C GLN A 137 -4.63 -9.66 -2.69
N ARG A 138 -5.73 -9.97 -3.37
CA ARG A 138 -5.80 -9.89 -4.83
C ARG A 138 -5.59 -8.48 -5.38
N LEU A 139 -5.89 -7.42 -4.57
CA LEU A 139 -5.59 -6.03 -4.94
C LEU A 139 -4.08 -5.83 -5.00
N VAL A 140 -3.38 -6.23 -3.94
CA VAL A 140 -1.90 -6.16 -3.85
C VAL A 140 -1.24 -7.01 -4.94
N ASP A 141 -1.74 -8.23 -5.18
CA ASP A 141 -1.21 -9.14 -6.20
C ASP A 141 -1.26 -8.55 -7.61
N GLY A 142 -2.27 -7.73 -7.91
CA GLY A 142 -2.36 -7.00 -9.17
C GLY A 142 -1.16 -6.08 -9.39
N TYR A 143 -0.78 -5.34 -8.37
CA TYR A 143 0.40 -4.46 -8.41
C TYR A 143 1.70 -5.25 -8.43
N VAL A 144 1.83 -6.31 -7.65
CA VAL A 144 3.00 -7.18 -7.69
C VAL A 144 3.24 -7.72 -9.11
N ARG A 145 2.18 -8.17 -9.78
CA ARG A 145 2.26 -8.63 -11.19
C ARG A 145 2.64 -7.50 -12.14
N LEU A 146 2.03 -6.32 -12.00
CA LEU A 146 2.34 -5.15 -12.83
C LEU A 146 3.82 -4.76 -12.73
N PHE A 147 4.33 -4.59 -11.50
CA PHE A 147 5.70 -4.18 -11.26
C PHE A 147 6.71 -5.24 -11.71
N SER A 148 6.41 -6.53 -11.50
CA SER A 148 7.21 -7.63 -12.02
C SER A 148 7.27 -7.61 -13.56
N HIS A 149 6.13 -7.35 -14.22
CA HIS A 149 6.03 -7.29 -15.68
C HIS A 149 6.92 -6.20 -16.29
N ILE A 150 7.07 -5.06 -15.64
CA ILE A 150 7.92 -3.96 -16.11
C ILE A 150 9.35 -4.01 -15.56
N GLY A 151 9.69 -5.05 -14.80
CA GLY A 151 11.05 -5.25 -14.25
C GLY A 151 11.43 -4.25 -13.16
N LEU A 152 10.43 -3.74 -12.42
CA LEU A 152 10.64 -2.95 -11.21
C LEU A 152 10.48 -3.81 -9.95
N SER A 153 11.31 -3.54 -8.95
CA SER A 153 11.21 -4.14 -7.61
C SER A 153 10.25 -3.32 -6.75
N LEU A 154 9.06 -3.84 -6.51
CA LEU A 154 8.08 -3.20 -5.62
C LEU A 154 8.51 -3.40 -4.16
N LYS A 155 8.84 -2.30 -3.47
CA LYS A 155 9.34 -2.30 -2.08
C LYS A 155 8.25 -2.13 -1.06
N ALA A 156 7.21 -1.36 -1.40
CA ALA A 156 6.06 -1.14 -0.54
C ALA A 156 4.81 -0.81 -1.34
N VAL A 157 3.67 -1.18 -0.80
CA VAL A 157 2.32 -0.77 -1.21
C VAL A 157 1.73 0.01 -0.04
N ASN A 158 1.33 1.26 -0.30
CA ASN A 158 0.79 2.21 0.69
C ASN A 158 -0.65 2.58 0.36
#